data_2d58339f83db5989bf6eb59ad3f3600b
#
_entry.id   2d58339f83db5989bf6eb59ad3f3600b
#
_cell.length_a   1.000
_cell.length_b   1.000
_cell.length_c   1.000
_cell.angle_alpha   90.00
_cell.angle_beta   90.00
_cell.angle_gamma   90.00
#
_symmetry.space_group_name_H-M   'P 1'
#
loop_
_entity.id
_entity.type
_entity.pdbx_description
1 polymer ?
#
loop_
_entity_poly.entity_id
_entity_poly.type
_entity_poly.pdbx_seq_one_letter_code
_entity_poly.pdbx_strand_id
1 'polypeptide(L)'
;LFDFLAQNGNLTQAEAEKCLYNYCDKEAVRHIFRVASSLDSLVMGETQILGQVKDAYRRALERNATGTVLNRLMHRAFRTAKRVRSETAIAVNPVSVSFAAVELAKKIFGTLAGRKILLIGAGEMAELTGTHLISSGADDIIVANRSPSQAVQLAEKFHGEAVSLDALEEK
;
A
#
# COMPACT_ATOMS: atom_id res chain seq x y z
N LEU A 1 -2.43 10.01 22.89
CA LEU A 1 -2.15 9.44 21.57
C LEU A 1 -2.90 10.19 20.47
N PHE A 2 -4.23 10.39 20.61
CA PHE A 2 -5.04 11.13 19.62
C PHE A 2 -4.48 12.54 19.38
N ASP A 3 -4.21 13.29 20.45
CA ASP A 3 -3.63 14.63 20.36
C ASP A 3 -2.29 14.65 19.62
N PHE A 4 -1.45 13.67 19.92
CA PHE A 4 -0.16 13.51 19.25
C PHE A 4 -0.33 13.24 17.75
N LEU A 5 -1.26 12.34 17.37
CA LEU A 5 -1.52 12.03 15.96
C LEU A 5 -2.16 13.22 15.23
N ALA A 6 -3.08 13.92 15.86
CA ALA A 6 -3.71 15.12 15.31
C ALA A 6 -2.67 16.24 15.07
N GLN A 7 -1.80 16.51 16.04
CA GLN A 7 -0.74 17.52 15.90
C GLN A 7 0.24 17.17 14.78
N ASN A 8 0.69 15.89 14.69
CA ASN A 8 1.60 15.48 13.63
C ASN A 8 0.93 15.41 12.24
N GLY A 9 -0.38 15.20 12.18
CA GLY A 9 -1.16 15.21 10.95
C GLY A 9 -1.67 16.59 10.53
N ASN A 10 -1.37 17.65 11.31
CA ASN A 10 -1.95 18.98 11.14
C ASN A 10 -3.48 18.98 11.08
N LEU A 11 -4.11 18.13 11.90
CA LEU A 11 -5.55 17.98 11.99
C LEU A 11 -6.08 18.68 13.23
N THR A 12 -7.27 19.23 13.14
CA THR A 12 -8.06 19.59 14.33
C THR A 12 -8.51 18.33 15.06
N GLN A 13 -8.84 18.45 16.34
CA GLN A 13 -9.35 17.32 17.12
C GLN A 13 -10.61 16.71 16.49
N ALA A 14 -11.53 17.55 16.00
CA ALA A 14 -12.76 17.10 15.36
C ALA A 14 -12.54 16.34 14.04
N GLU A 15 -11.48 16.69 13.29
CA GLU A 15 -11.07 15.96 12.09
C GLU A 15 -10.38 14.64 12.46
N ALA A 16 -9.50 14.65 13.47
CA ALA A 16 -8.84 13.45 13.95
C ALA A 16 -9.85 12.39 14.45
N GLU A 17 -10.88 12.80 15.18
CA GLU A 17 -11.94 11.90 15.65
C GLU A 17 -12.73 11.22 14.52
N LYS A 18 -12.82 11.85 13.34
CA LYS A 18 -13.46 11.26 12.15
C LYS A 18 -12.53 10.29 11.39
N CYS A 19 -11.23 10.49 11.50
CA CYS A 19 -10.24 9.71 10.75
C CYS A 19 -9.60 8.59 11.57
N LEU A 20 -9.69 8.67 12.91
CA LEU A 20 -9.04 7.74 13.82
C LEU A 20 -10.07 6.85 14.53
N TYR A 21 -9.72 5.61 14.69
CA TYR A 21 -10.44 4.68 15.56
C TYR A 21 -9.53 4.19 16.69
N ASN A 22 -10.12 3.77 17.79
CA ASN A 22 -9.42 3.24 18.95
C ASN A 22 -10.04 1.93 19.40
N TYR A 23 -9.22 0.90 19.49
CA TYR A 23 -9.63 -0.40 20.03
C TYR A 23 -8.83 -0.68 21.30
N CYS A 24 -9.51 -1.25 22.31
CA CYS A 24 -8.91 -1.66 23.56
C CYS A 24 -9.07 -3.16 23.79
N ASP A 25 -8.22 -3.73 24.62
CA ASP A 25 -8.28 -5.11 25.11
C ASP A 25 -8.48 -6.14 23.98
N LYS A 26 -9.56 -6.90 24.07
CA LYS A 26 -9.86 -7.99 23.11
C LYS A 26 -10.08 -7.49 21.71
N GLU A 27 -10.67 -6.31 21.52
CA GLU A 27 -10.90 -5.75 20.19
C GLU A 27 -9.59 -5.28 19.56
N ALA A 28 -8.65 -4.72 20.34
CA ALA A 28 -7.32 -4.41 19.84
C ALA A 28 -6.58 -5.68 19.38
N VAL A 29 -6.66 -6.75 20.17
CA VAL A 29 -6.09 -8.06 19.81
C VAL A 29 -6.73 -8.59 18.52
N ARG A 30 -8.05 -8.60 18.43
CA ARG A 30 -8.78 -9.03 17.22
C ARG A 30 -8.36 -8.24 16.00
N HIS A 31 -8.28 -6.92 16.14
CA HIS A 31 -7.93 -6.03 15.05
C HIS A 31 -6.52 -6.30 14.52
N ILE A 32 -5.51 -6.42 15.38
CA ILE A 32 -4.14 -6.70 14.94
C ILE A 32 -4.02 -8.04 14.20
N PHE A 33 -4.77 -9.08 14.60
CA PHE A 33 -4.83 -10.35 13.88
C PHE A 33 -5.47 -10.19 12.49
N ARG A 34 -6.54 -9.40 12.37
CA ARG A 34 -7.18 -9.10 11.09
C ARG A 34 -6.24 -8.34 10.16
N VAL A 35 -5.62 -7.26 10.64
CA VAL A 35 -4.67 -6.45 9.88
C VAL A 35 -3.49 -7.29 9.42
N ALA A 36 -2.83 -8.01 10.34
CA ALA A 36 -1.68 -8.86 10.01
C ALA A 36 -2.02 -9.96 8.99
N SER A 37 -3.27 -10.41 8.98
CA SER A 37 -3.78 -11.41 8.03
C SER A 37 -4.29 -10.81 6.71
N SER A 38 -4.13 -9.50 6.51
CA SER A 38 -4.61 -8.75 5.32
C SER A 38 -6.13 -8.86 5.11
N LEU A 39 -6.90 -8.90 6.21
CA LEU A 39 -8.36 -8.99 6.21
C LEU A 39 -9.06 -7.64 6.43
N ASP A 40 -8.30 -6.58 6.64
CA ASP A 40 -8.79 -5.25 6.98
C ASP A 40 -8.32 -4.18 5.97
N SER A 41 -7.75 -4.58 4.86
CA SER A 41 -7.36 -3.69 3.76
C SER A 41 -8.48 -3.56 2.72
N LEU A 42 -8.45 -2.49 1.92
CA LEU A 42 -9.37 -2.27 0.81
C LEU A 42 -9.36 -3.45 -0.18
N VAL A 43 -8.18 -3.99 -0.41
CA VAL A 43 -7.99 -5.21 -1.21
C VAL A 43 -7.60 -6.34 -0.24
N MET A 44 -8.55 -7.21 0.07
CA MET A 44 -8.31 -8.33 0.99
C MET A 44 -7.24 -9.28 0.43
N GLY A 45 -6.31 -9.69 1.30
CA GLY A 45 -5.22 -10.59 0.93
C GLY A 45 -3.97 -9.90 0.40
N GLU A 46 -3.88 -8.58 0.46
CA GLU A 46 -2.71 -7.81 0.03
C GLU A 46 -1.43 -8.32 0.72
N THR A 47 -0.45 -8.69 -0.09
CA THR A 47 0.76 -9.37 0.42
C THR A 47 1.68 -8.47 1.22
N GLN A 48 1.66 -7.16 0.96
CA GLN A 48 2.54 -6.16 1.57
C GLN A 48 2.22 -5.91 3.05
N ILE A 49 0.95 -6.01 3.46
CA ILE A 49 0.48 -5.66 4.82
C ILE A 49 1.26 -6.42 5.90
N LEU A 50 1.42 -7.73 5.75
CA LEU A 50 2.16 -8.52 6.74
C LEU A 50 3.64 -8.07 6.84
N GLY A 51 4.24 -7.70 5.73
CA GLY A 51 5.59 -7.12 5.67
C GLY A 51 5.67 -5.81 6.45
N GLN A 52 4.77 -4.89 6.18
CA GLN A 52 4.69 -3.58 6.84
C GLN A 52 4.50 -3.72 8.36
N VAL A 53 3.61 -4.61 8.79
CA VAL A 53 3.39 -4.87 10.23
C VAL A 53 4.65 -5.44 10.91
N LYS A 54 5.39 -6.34 10.23
CA LYS A 54 6.67 -6.87 10.74
C LYS A 54 7.74 -5.79 10.83
N ASP A 55 7.84 -4.93 9.82
CA ASP A 55 8.82 -3.85 9.82
C ASP A 55 8.53 -2.81 10.90
N ALA A 56 7.26 -2.46 11.10
CA ALA A 56 6.85 -1.59 12.20
C ALA A 56 7.20 -2.21 13.57
N TYR A 57 6.93 -3.50 13.76
CA TYR A 57 7.29 -4.22 14.98
C TYR A 57 8.81 -4.27 15.19
N ARG A 58 9.60 -4.56 14.16
CA ARG A 58 11.07 -4.56 14.24
C ARG A 58 11.59 -3.21 14.67
N ARG A 59 11.11 -2.11 14.07
CA ARG A 59 11.50 -0.73 14.45
C ARG A 59 11.13 -0.40 15.89
N ALA A 60 10.01 -0.91 16.39
CA ALA A 60 9.59 -0.74 17.77
C ALA A 60 10.50 -1.51 18.73
N LEU A 61 10.92 -2.74 18.38
CA LEU A 61 11.92 -3.53 19.15
C LEU A 61 13.27 -2.81 19.24
N GLU A 62 13.79 -2.31 18.12
CA GLU A 62 15.06 -1.58 18.07
C GLU A 62 15.07 -0.34 18.98
N ARG A 63 13.89 0.22 19.24
CA ARG A 63 13.72 1.38 20.13
C ARG A 63 13.28 1.02 21.56
N ASN A 64 13.28 -0.26 21.90
CA ASN A 64 12.78 -0.77 23.20
C ASN A 64 11.35 -0.29 23.53
N ALA A 65 10.52 -0.08 22.51
CA ALA A 65 9.14 0.40 22.64
C ALA A 65 8.12 -0.75 22.80
N THR A 66 8.58 -2.01 22.92
CA THR A 66 7.72 -3.18 23.10
C THR A 66 8.09 -3.94 24.36
N GLY A 67 7.07 -4.40 25.09
CA GLY A 67 7.24 -5.28 26.25
C GLY A 67 6.78 -6.71 25.95
N THR A 68 6.84 -7.57 26.97
CA THR A 68 6.55 -9.01 26.89
C THR A 68 5.17 -9.30 26.27
N VAL A 69 4.14 -8.51 26.63
CA VAL A 69 2.77 -8.71 26.15
C VAL A 69 2.68 -8.43 24.64
N LEU A 70 3.19 -7.28 24.18
CA LEU A 70 3.20 -6.92 22.76
C LEU A 70 4.05 -7.90 21.94
N ASN A 71 5.21 -8.30 22.42
CA ASN A 71 6.06 -9.27 21.75
C ASN A 71 5.32 -10.60 21.54
N ARG A 72 4.65 -11.10 22.58
CA ARG A 72 3.85 -12.33 22.48
C ARG A 72 2.68 -12.18 21.51
N LEU A 73 1.99 -11.05 21.54
CA LEU A 73 0.89 -10.72 20.63
C LEU A 73 1.35 -10.72 19.17
N MET A 74 2.41 -9.97 18.86
CA MET A 74 2.92 -9.82 17.49
C MET A 74 3.41 -11.16 16.93
N HIS A 75 4.17 -11.94 17.71
CA HIS A 75 4.60 -13.27 17.26
C HIS A 75 3.41 -14.21 16.96
N ARG A 76 2.36 -14.17 17.78
CA ARG A 76 1.13 -14.95 17.51
C ARG A 76 0.41 -14.45 16.28
N ALA A 77 0.27 -13.12 16.11
CA ALA A 77 -0.36 -12.52 14.94
C ALA A 77 0.36 -12.94 13.65
N PHE A 78 1.70 -12.88 13.63
CA PHE A 78 2.50 -13.32 12.47
C PHE A 78 2.32 -14.81 12.15
N ARG A 79 2.26 -15.66 13.17
CA ARG A 79 2.03 -17.09 12.98
C ARG A 79 0.64 -17.35 12.39
N THR A 80 -0.38 -16.68 12.94
CA THR A 80 -1.75 -16.80 12.44
C THR A 80 -1.88 -16.27 11.02
N ALA A 81 -1.30 -15.10 10.72
CA ALA A 81 -1.30 -14.54 9.38
C ALA A 81 -0.66 -15.48 8.34
N LYS A 82 0.45 -16.14 8.70
CA LYS A 82 1.06 -17.16 7.83
C LYS A 82 0.12 -18.35 7.59
N ARG A 83 -0.54 -18.83 8.65
CA ARG A 83 -1.52 -19.93 8.54
C ARG A 83 -2.70 -19.55 7.65
N VAL A 84 -3.28 -18.36 7.86
CA VAL A 84 -4.36 -17.84 7.01
C VAL A 84 -3.96 -17.87 5.55
N ARG A 85 -2.74 -17.44 5.23
CA ARG A 85 -2.22 -17.42 3.84
C ARG A 85 -1.94 -18.81 3.27
N SER A 86 -1.54 -19.78 4.09
CA SER A 86 -1.23 -21.14 3.61
C SER A 86 -2.43 -22.09 3.64
N GLU A 87 -3.40 -21.84 4.53
CA GLU A 87 -4.54 -22.71 4.77
C GLU A 87 -5.84 -22.22 4.10
N THR A 88 -5.82 -21.03 3.47
CA THR A 88 -7.01 -20.46 2.79
C THR A 88 -6.65 -19.92 1.41
N ALA A 89 -7.67 -19.67 0.59
CA ALA A 89 -7.49 -19.11 -0.75
C ALA A 89 -7.16 -17.60 -0.79
N ILE A 90 -7.03 -16.93 0.37
CA ILE A 90 -6.87 -15.48 0.42
C ILE A 90 -5.58 -14.96 -0.25
N ALA A 91 -4.56 -15.82 -0.37
CA ALA A 91 -3.27 -15.47 -0.98
C ALA A 91 -3.00 -16.22 -2.30
N VAL A 92 -3.98 -16.94 -2.83
CA VAL A 92 -3.84 -17.74 -4.06
C VAL A 92 -3.67 -16.84 -5.27
N ASN A 93 -4.36 -15.72 -5.31
CA ASN A 93 -4.12 -14.68 -6.30
C ASN A 93 -3.43 -13.51 -5.62
N PRO A 94 -2.27 -13.07 -6.09
CA PRO A 94 -1.61 -11.88 -5.54
C PRO A 94 -2.46 -10.66 -5.88
N VAL A 95 -3.46 -10.39 -5.04
CA VAL A 95 -4.31 -9.22 -5.19
C VAL A 95 -3.55 -8.06 -4.56
N SER A 96 -2.92 -7.24 -5.39
CA SER A 96 -2.44 -5.93 -4.99
C SER A 96 -3.39 -4.87 -5.52
N VAL A 97 -3.43 -3.71 -4.87
CA VAL A 97 -4.16 -2.54 -5.40
C VAL A 97 -3.74 -2.26 -6.84
N SER A 98 -2.45 -2.39 -7.12
CA SER A 98 -1.87 -2.24 -8.47
C SER A 98 -2.46 -3.22 -9.47
N PHE A 99 -2.55 -4.50 -9.13
CA PHE A 99 -3.17 -5.51 -9.99
C PHE A 99 -4.66 -5.23 -10.21
N ALA A 100 -5.40 -4.94 -9.13
CA ALA A 100 -6.82 -4.63 -9.21
C ALA A 100 -7.12 -3.40 -10.08
N ALA A 101 -6.27 -2.36 -9.99
CA ALA A 101 -6.39 -1.17 -10.82
C ALA A 101 -6.19 -1.50 -12.32
N VAL A 102 -5.20 -2.32 -12.66
CA VAL A 102 -4.95 -2.74 -14.05
C VAL A 102 -6.09 -3.60 -14.59
N GLU A 103 -6.60 -4.55 -13.81
CA GLU A 103 -7.75 -5.36 -14.21
C GLU A 103 -9.03 -4.51 -14.39
N LEU A 104 -9.23 -3.49 -13.54
CA LEU A 104 -10.32 -2.53 -13.72
C LEU A 104 -10.15 -1.71 -15.00
N ALA A 105 -8.93 -1.22 -15.28
CA ALA A 105 -8.63 -0.50 -16.50
C ALA A 105 -8.93 -1.37 -17.74
N LYS A 106 -8.53 -2.64 -17.75
CA LYS A 106 -8.85 -3.59 -18.83
C LYS A 106 -10.36 -3.80 -19.00
N LYS A 107 -11.11 -3.86 -17.90
CA LYS A 107 -12.58 -3.99 -17.96
C LYS A 107 -13.25 -2.76 -18.57
N ILE A 108 -12.71 -1.55 -18.30
CA ILE A 108 -13.27 -0.29 -18.78
C ILE A 108 -12.87 -0.03 -20.23
N PHE A 109 -11.60 -0.21 -20.56
CA PHE A 109 -11.03 0.20 -21.85
C PHE A 109 -10.81 -0.96 -22.84
N GLY A 110 -10.97 -2.20 -22.43
CA GLY A 110 -10.69 -3.38 -23.23
C GLY A 110 -9.18 -3.62 -23.34
N THR A 111 -8.57 -3.10 -24.40
CA THR A 111 -7.10 -3.12 -24.57
C THR A 111 -6.44 -1.89 -23.97
N LEU A 112 -5.23 -2.08 -23.44
CA LEU A 112 -4.36 -0.99 -22.98
C LEU A 112 -3.34 -0.54 -24.03
N ALA A 113 -3.18 -1.30 -25.11
CA ALA A 113 -2.30 -0.95 -26.23
C ALA A 113 -2.79 0.34 -26.92
N GLY A 114 -1.86 1.25 -27.19
CA GLY A 114 -2.13 2.56 -27.78
C GLY A 114 -2.85 3.53 -26.83
N ARG A 115 -2.97 3.19 -25.55
CA ARG A 115 -3.52 4.09 -24.53
C ARG A 115 -2.41 4.83 -23.82
N LYS A 116 -2.55 6.16 -23.75
CA LYS A 116 -1.66 6.99 -22.97
C LYS A 116 -2.01 6.86 -21.48
N ILE A 117 -1.06 6.44 -20.67
CA ILE A 117 -1.24 6.14 -19.26
C ILE A 117 -0.36 7.07 -18.43
N LEU A 118 -0.96 7.79 -17.50
CA LEU A 118 -0.27 8.66 -16.57
C LEU A 118 -0.18 7.98 -15.20
N LEU A 119 1.06 7.77 -14.71
CA LEU A 119 1.36 7.36 -13.35
C LEU A 119 1.76 8.58 -12.52
N ILE A 120 0.99 8.90 -11.50
CA ILE A 120 1.30 9.99 -10.57
C ILE A 120 1.93 9.39 -9.30
N GLY A 121 3.20 9.72 -9.09
CA GLY A 121 4.05 9.16 -8.05
C GLY A 121 5.08 8.19 -8.62
N ALA A 122 6.23 8.05 -7.96
CA ALA A 122 7.32 7.15 -8.35
C ALA A 122 7.78 6.27 -7.17
N GLY A 123 6.85 5.87 -6.31
CA GLY A 123 7.08 4.93 -5.22
C GLY A 123 6.89 3.47 -5.66
N GLU A 124 7.08 2.55 -4.72
CA GLU A 124 6.95 1.10 -4.92
C GLU A 124 5.62 0.69 -5.57
N MET A 125 4.50 1.33 -5.16
CA MET A 125 3.19 1.03 -5.73
C MET A 125 3.05 1.47 -7.19
N ALA A 126 3.64 2.62 -7.56
CA ALA A 126 3.65 3.09 -8.94
C ALA A 126 4.51 2.16 -9.82
N GLU A 127 5.66 1.73 -9.32
CA GLU A 127 6.53 0.77 -10.00
C GLU A 127 5.82 -0.57 -10.23
N LEU A 128 5.16 -1.10 -9.21
CA LEU A 128 4.40 -2.34 -9.32
C LEU A 128 3.22 -2.20 -10.30
N THR A 129 2.52 -1.06 -10.26
CA THR A 129 1.41 -0.77 -11.18
C THR A 129 1.90 -0.68 -12.63
N GLY A 130 2.99 0.05 -12.87
CA GLY A 130 3.61 0.16 -14.19
C GLY A 130 4.04 -1.21 -14.74
N THR A 131 4.64 -2.05 -13.89
CA THR A 131 5.02 -3.42 -14.28
C THR A 131 3.79 -4.25 -14.72
N HIS A 132 2.68 -4.15 -13.99
CA HIS A 132 1.44 -4.84 -14.36
C HIS A 132 0.80 -4.26 -15.64
N LEU A 133 0.88 -2.94 -15.84
CA LEU A 133 0.39 -2.27 -17.05
C LEU A 133 1.13 -2.75 -18.30
N ILE A 134 2.47 -2.73 -18.26
CA ILE A 134 3.32 -3.24 -19.35
C ILE A 134 3.01 -4.72 -19.64
N SER A 135 2.94 -5.55 -18.59
CA SER A 135 2.61 -6.98 -18.74
C SER A 135 1.21 -7.20 -19.32
N SER A 136 0.33 -6.19 -19.23
CA SER A 136 -1.04 -6.20 -19.78
C SER A 136 -1.15 -5.51 -21.14
N GLY A 137 -0.01 -5.18 -21.77
CA GLY A 137 0.07 -4.63 -23.12
C GLY A 137 0.02 -3.11 -23.21
N ALA A 138 0.24 -2.38 -22.13
CA ALA A 138 0.44 -0.95 -22.20
C ALA A 138 1.80 -0.60 -22.81
N ASP A 139 1.85 0.40 -23.66
CA ASP A 139 3.02 0.80 -24.46
C ASP A 139 3.35 2.31 -24.39
N ASP A 140 2.49 3.13 -23.80
CA ASP A 140 2.70 4.57 -23.66
C ASP A 140 2.47 4.99 -22.19
N ILE A 141 3.55 5.03 -21.39
CA ILE A 141 3.50 5.38 -19.97
C ILE A 141 4.23 6.69 -19.72
N ILE A 142 3.53 7.62 -19.07
CA ILE A 142 4.08 8.88 -18.56
C ILE A 142 4.13 8.77 -17.05
N VAL A 143 5.28 9.14 -16.47
CA VAL A 143 5.46 9.19 -15.01
C VAL A 143 5.61 10.63 -14.55
N ALA A 144 4.72 11.05 -13.65
CA ALA A 144 4.80 12.35 -13.00
C ALA A 144 5.14 12.17 -11.51
N ASN A 145 6.10 12.93 -10.99
CA ASN A 145 6.43 12.88 -9.57
C ASN A 145 6.93 14.22 -9.08
N ARG A 146 6.75 14.48 -7.78
CA ARG A 146 7.30 15.68 -7.12
C ARG A 146 8.84 15.75 -7.20
N SER A 147 9.52 14.60 -7.16
CA SER A 147 10.96 14.48 -7.39
C SER A 147 11.21 14.10 -8.85
N PRO A 148 11.76 14.99 -9.70
CA PRO A 148 12.01 14.72 -11.11
C PRO A 148 12.95 13.53 -11.34
N SER A 149 13.98 13.38 -10.50
CA SER A 149 14.94 12.28 -10.63
C SER A 149 14.29 10.90 -10.45
N GLN A 150 13.34 10.78 -9.52
CA GLN A 150 12.60 9.54 -9.32
C GLN A 150 11.62 9.28 -10.48
N ALA A 151 11.01 10.31 -11.04
CA ALA A 151 10.17 10.17 -12.23
C ALA A 151 10.96 9.64 -13.41
N VAL A 152 12.14 10.22 -13.67
CA VAL A 152 13.03 9.77 -14.76
C VAL A 152 13.46 8.31 -14.56
N GLN A 153 13.94 7.95 -13.37
CA GLN A 153 14.34 6.57 -13.08
C GLN A 153 13.22 5.55 -13.30
N LEU A 154 11.99 5.90 -12.91
CA LEU A 154 10.85 5.01 -13.09
C LEU A 154 10.38 4.98 -14.56
N ALA A 155 10.35 6.11 -15.25
CA ALA A 155 10.01 6.20 -16.66
C ALA A 155 10.98 5.38 -17.54
N GLU A 156 12.27 5.46 -17.28
CA GLU A 156 13.29 4.66 -17.98
C GLU A 156 13.03 3.15 -17.89
N LYS A 157 12.58 2.65 -16.73
CA LYS A 157 12.22 1.23 -16.55
C LYS A 157 11.07 0.79 -17.46
N PHE A 158 10.20 1.70 -17.83
CA PHE A 158 9.02 1.44 -18.65
C PHE A 158 9.14 1.90 -20.09
N HIS A 159 10.33 2.39 -20.47
CA HIS A 159 10.57 3.04 -21.77
C HIS A 159 9.58 4.18 -22.07
N GLY A 160 9.14 4.88 -20.98
CA GLY A 160 8.16 5.93 -21.01
C GLY A 160 8.77 7.33 -20.86
N GLU A 161 7.90 8.32 -20.71
CA GLU A 161 8.25 9.73 -20.53
C GLU A 161 8.13 10.16 -19.07
N ALA A 162 9.07 10.99 -18.58
CA ALA A 162 8.97 11.61 -17.28
C ALA A 162 8.53 13.08 -17.41
N VAL A 163 7.58 13.51 -16.58
CA VAL A 163 7.10 14.90 -16.54
C VAL A 163 7.11 15.42 -15.11
N SER A 164 7.21 16.73 -14.94
CA SER A 164 7.01 17.36 -13.61
C SER A 164 5.52 17.38 -13.27
N LEU A 165 5.19 17.43 -11.97
CA LEU A 165 3.80 17.60 -11.55
C LEU A 165 3.21 18.93 -12.02
N ASP A 166 4.02 19.99 -12.04
CA ASP A 166 3.59 21.33 -12.47
C ASP A 166 3.19 21.34 -13.95
N ALA A 167 3.84 20.53 -14.78
CA ALA A 167 3.50 20.41 -16.22
C ALA A 167 2.16 19.69 -16.49
N LEU A 168 1.53 19.09 -15.48
CA LEU A 168 0.23 18.44 -15.63
C LEU A 168 -0.94 19.45 -15.64
N GLU A 169 -0.76 20.64 -15.07
CA GLU A 169 -1.80 21.68 -15.03
C GLU A 169 -1.91 22.42 -16.37
N GLU A 170 -0.91 22.31 -17.24
CA GLU A 170 -0.84 23.02 -18.52
C GLU A 170 -1.37 22.19 -19.72
N LYS A 171 -1.76 20.94 -19.50
CA LYS A 171 -2.26 20.00 -20.53
C LYS A 171 -3.68 19.52 -20.21
#